data_438c4cd147c8147d0cb311169c97c66a
#
_entry.id   438c4cd147c8147d0cb311169c97c66a
#
_cell.length_a   1.000
_cell.length_b   1.000
_cell.length_c   1.000
_cell.angle_alpha   90.00
_cell.angle_beta   90.00
_cell.angle_gamma   90.00
#
_symmetry.space_group_name_H-M   'P 1'
#
loop_
_entity.id
_entity.type
_entity.pdbx_description
1 polymer ?
#
loop_
_entity_poly.entity_id
_entity_poly.type
_entity_poly.pdbx_seq_one_letter_code
_entity_poly.pdbx_strand_id
1 'polypeptide(L)'
;NPMFNVAEYLAAKAAQLNSDPDEPKSDWTEADVLAAFNDAGLTAWDHYTQYGMYEGINPSNQFDASAYFTAKLAQLQAAEPDKGWTEESMLDAFKEAGLNPLEHYAQYGKDEGLSVPPVPSDERVVTDFDPYTPSNPGETFTLTTGTDHITGTANDDVINGVASSLTADRTLNSEDVIDGAEGNDTLNVAMQGNFSGFTTGSMTNVEKVVLTNEGNIARSFSAKGIDGVNTWTLNDTGAAVNLTDLSAAGATVNVQGLKAGPTSIGFTADAVKGDNDSLTLGLNNVGTAKDGDTAAKHVAITANGSENCKEL
;
A
#
# COMPACT_ATOMS: atom_id res chain seq x y z
N ASN A 1 -10.11 -8.93 -2.34
CA ASN A 1 -11.13 -9.74 -1.68
C ASN A 1 -10.80 -9.89 -0.20
N PRO A 2 -11.69 -9.57 0.76
CA PRO A 2 -11.38 -9.58 2.20
C PRO A 2 -11.10 -10.99 2.75
N MET A 3 -11.39 -12.05 2.00
CA MET A 3 -11.13 -13.44 2.38
C MET A 3 -9.89 -14.03 1.69
N PHE A 4 -9.14 -13.24 0.95
CA PHE A 4 -7.83 -13.60 0.39
C PHE A 4 -6.74 -12.94 1.21
N ASN A 5 -5.82 -13.74 1.73
CA ASN A 5 -4.65 -13.26 2.46
C ASN A 5 -3.40 -13.72 1.74
N VAL A 6 -2.61 -12.77 1.23
CA VAL A 6 -1.44 -13.05 0.39
C VAL A 6 -0.42 -13.90 1.15
N ALA A 7 -0.09 -13.53 2.39
CA ALA A 7 0.91 -14.25 3.18
C ALA A 7 0.48 -15.70 3.47
N GLU A 8 -0.76 -15.88 3.91
CA GLU A 8 -1.31 -17.22 4.19
C GLU A 8 -1.40 -18.08 2.91
N TYR A 9 -1.73 -17.46 1.77
CA TYR A 9 -1.78 -18.15 0.49
C TYR A 9 -0.40 -18.60 0.02
N LEU A 10 0.62 -17.72 0.08
CA LEU A 10 2.00 -18.06 -0.28
C LEU A 10 2.56 -19.16 0.60
N ALA A 11 2.28 -19.13 1.90
CA ALA A 11 2.69 -20.17 2.83
C ALA A 11 2.01 -21.51 2.54
N ALA A 12 0.71 -21.50 2.21
CA ALA A 12 -0.01 -22.71 1.81
C ALA A 12 0.55 -23.30 0.49
N LYS A 13 0.90 -22.45 -0.49
CA LYS A 13 1.54 -22.89 -1.74
C LYS A 13 2.95 -23.45 -1.49
N ALA A 14 3.74 -22.81 -0.64
CA ALA A 14 5.06 -23.33 -0.25
C ALA A 14 4.95 -24.70 0.44
N ALA A 15 3.99 -24.86 1.34
CA ALA A 15 3.72 -26.14 2.00
C ALA A 15 3.30 -27.23 1.00
N GLN A 16 2.45 -26.89 0.02
CA GLN A 16 2.06 -27.81 -1.04
C GLN A 16 3.27 -28.26 -1.86
N LEU A 17 4.10 -27.34 -2.33
CA LEU A 17 5.31 -27.65 -3.11
C LEU A 17 6.29 -28.52 -2.30
N ASN A 18 6.49 -28.22 -1.02
CA ASN A 18 7.35 -29.00 -0.13
C ASN A 18 6.83 -30.41 0.15
N SER A 19 5.54 -30.66 -0.02
CA SER A 19 4.92 -31.96 0.14
C SER A 19 4.88 -32.80 -1.13
N ASP A 20 5.16 -32.18 -2.28
CA ASP A 20 5.16 -32.86 -3.58
C ASP A 20 6.46 -33.64 -3.78
N PRO A 21 6.41 -34.99 -3.87
CA PRO A 21 7.60 -35.80 -4.02
C PRO A 21 8.29 -35.65 -5.40
N ASP A 22 7.56 -35.12 -6.40
CA ASP A 22 8.07 -34.90 -7.75
C ASP A 22 8.68 -33.50 -7.93
N GLU A 23 8.52 -32.62 -6.91
CA GLU A 23 9.10 -31.28 -6.91
C GLU A 23 10.62 -31.36 -6.64
N PRO A 24 11.48 -30.82 -7.52
CA PRO A 24 12.93 -30.92 -7.37
C PRO A 24 13.50 -30.12 -6.17
N LYS A 25 12.76 -29.12 -5.69
CA LYS A 25 13.10 -28.30 -4.52
C LYS A 25 12.16 -28.65 -3.38
N SER A 26 12.70 -29.02 -2.23
CA SER A 26 11.92 -29.44 -1.05
C SER A 26 11.99 -28.46 0.14
N ASP A 27 12.48 -27.24 -0.11
CA ASP A 27 12.67 -26.18 0.90
C ASP A 27 12.11 -24.83 0.40
N TRP A 28 10.96 -24.88 -0.27
CA TRP A 28 10.26 -23.68 -0.70
C TRP A 28 9.85 -22.83 0.48
N THR A 29 10.17 -21.54 0.41
CA THR A 29 9.69 -20.50 1.31
C THR A 29 8.61 -19.67 0.62
N GLU A 30 7.87 -18.87 1.37
CA GLU A 30 6.90 -17.92 0.83
C GLU A 30 7.56 -16.92 -0.12
N ALA A 31 8.79 -16.50 0.20
CA ALA A 31 9.60 -15.62 -0.66
C ALA A 31 9.97 -16.28 -2.00
N ASP A 32 10.32 -17.56 -2.00
CA ASP A 32 10.60 -18.30 -3.23
C ASP A 32 9.37 -18.41 -4.12
N VAL A 33 8.19 -18.66 -3.50
CA VAL A 33 6.92 -18.75 -4.22
C VAL A 33 6.55 -17.39 -4.83
N LEU A 34 6.70 -16.30 -4.05
CA LEU A 34 6.45 -14.96 -4.54
C LEU A 34 7.39 -14.59 -5.70
N ALA A 35 8.68 -14.92 -5.58
CA ALA A 35 9.65 -14.70 -6.65
C ALA A 35 9.27 -15.46 -7.92
N ALA A 36 8.86 -16.74 -7.80
CA ALA A 36 8.42 -17.54 -8.94
C ALA A 36 7.15 -16.96 -9.61
N PHE A 37 6.22 -16.42 -8.83
CA PHE A 37 5.04 -15.74 -9.39
C PHE A 37 5.43 -14.46 -10.13
N ASN A 38 6.28 -13.62 -9.55
CA ASN A 38 6.78 -12.41 -10.17
C ASN A 38 7.53 -12.70 -11.49
N ASP A 39 8.39 -13.72 -11.50
CA ASP A 39 9.09 -14.18 -12.71
C ASP A 39 8.13 -14.64 -13.80
N ALA A 40 6.97 -15.18 -13.42
CA ALA A 40 5.89 -15.55 -14.34
C ALA A 40 4.97 -14.37 -14.72
N GLY A 41 5.19 -13.17 -14.18
CA GLY A 41 4.34 -12.00 -14.37
C GLY A 41 2.98 -12.10 -13.69
N LEU A 42 2.88 -12.83 -12.58
CA LEU A 42 1.65 -13.06 -11.84
C LEU A 42 1.74 -12.47 -10.43
N THR A 43 0.66 -11.88 -9.97
CA THR A 43 0.46 -11.64 -8.53
C THR A 43 0.00 -12.93 -7.85
N ALA A 44 0.06 -12.98 -6.52
CA ALA A 44 -0.51 -14.10 -5.75
C ALA A 44 -2.02 -14.27 -6.01
N TRP A 45 -2.74 -13.19 -6.25
CA TRP A 45 -4.16 -13.22 -6.62
C TRP A 45 -4.36 -13.81 -8.03
N ASP A 46 -3.55 -13.39 -9.01
CA ASP A 46 -3.62 -13.93 -10.37
C ASP A 46 -3.33 -15.43 -10.39
N HIS A 47 -2.32 -15.87 -9.64
CA HIS A 47 -2.03 -17.29 -9.51
C HIS A 47 -3.19 -18.03 -8.85
N TYR A 48 -3.76 -17.51 -7.75
CA TYR A 48 -4.91 -18.12 -7.09
C TYR A 48 -6.08 -18.30 -8.05
N THR A 49 -6.44 -17.26 -8.78
CA THR A 49 -7.62 -17.28 -9.66
C THR A 49 -7.43 -18.11 -10.92
N GLN A 50 -6.21 -18.27 -11.40
CA GLN A 50 -5.91 -19.02 -12.61
C GLN A 50 -5.55 -20.50 -12.34
N TYR A 51 -4.91 -20.77 -11.20
CA TYR A 51 -4.34 -22.08 -10.89
C TYR A 51 -4.70 -22.56 -9.48
N GLY A 52 -4.37 -21.79 -8.46
CA GLY A 52 -4.35 -22.24 -7.06
C GLY A 52 -5.69 -22.76 -6.54
N MET A 53 -6.80 -22.20 -7.01
CA MET A 53 -8.11 -22.70 -6.64
C MET A 53 -8.38 -24.11 -7.19
N TYR A 54 -7.82 -24.43 -8.36
CA TYR A 54 -7.92 -25.77 -8.97
C TYR A 54 -6.91 -26.76 -8.39
N GLU A 55 -5.87 -26.26 -7.78
CA GLU A 55 -4.87 -27.03 -7.05
C GLU A 55 -5.33 -27.35 -5.61
N GLY A 56 -6.50 -26.88 -5.21
CA GLY A 56 -7.05 -27.10 -3.87
C GLY A 56 -6.38 -26.26 -2.77
N ILE A 57 -5.73 -25.14 -3.13
CA ILE A 57 -5.05 -24.27 -2.16
C ILE A 57 -6.05 -23.27 -1.58
N ASN A 58 -6.08 -23.18 -0.26
CA ASN A 58 -6.91 -22.22 0.43
C ASN A 58 -6.41 -20.78 0.22
N PRO A 59 -7.31 -19.81 -0.06
CA PRO A 59 -6.94 -18.40 -0.26
C PRO A 59 -6.55 -17.71 1.06
N SER A 60 -6.95 -18.27 2.18
CA SER A 60 -6.61 -17.84 3.54
C SER A 60 -7.02 -18.91 4.57
N ASN A 61 -6.61 -18.72 5.80
CA ASN A 61 -7.06 -19.55 6.94
C ASN A 61 -8.55 -19.33 7.30
N GLN A 62 -9.23 -18.41 6.64
CA GLN A 62 -10.64 -18.08 6.87
C GLN A 62 -11.59 -18.70 5.85
N PHE A 63 -11.06 -19.31 4.79
CA PHE A 63 -11.85 -19.90 3.72
C PHE A 63 -11.30 -21.29 3.34
N ASP A 64 -12.03 -22.31 3.73
CA ASP A 64 -11.76 -23.69 3.31
C ASP A 64 -12.40 -23.94 1.94
N ALA A 65 -11.57 -23.88 0.88
CA ALA A 65 -12.02 -24.07 -0.49
C ALA A 65 -12.55 -25.50 -0.73
N SER A 66 -11.93 -26.51 -0.11
CA SER A 66 -12.37 -27.91 -0.25
C SER A 66 -13.72 -28.15 0.41
N ALA A 67 -13.92 -27.64 1.63
CA ALA A 67 -15.20 -27.69 2.30
C ALA A 67 -16.30 -26.95 1.52
N TYR A 68 -15.95 -25.81 0.92
CA TYR A 68 -16.88 -25.06 0.07
C TYR A 68 -17.29 -25.86 -1.17
N PHE A 69 -16.33 -26.44 -1.90
CA PHE A 69 -16.62 -27.26 -3.07
C PHE A 69 -17.52 -28.45 -2.73
N THR A 70 -17.22 -29.13 -1.64
CA THR A 70 -18.02 -30.27 -1.15
C THR A 70 -19.47 -29.83 -0.88
N ALA A 71 -19.65 -28.71 -0.18
CA ALA A 71 -20.98 -28.20 0.14
C ALA A 71 -21.76 -27.76 -1.12
N LYS A 72 -21.08 -27.05 -2.05
CA LYS A 72 -21.69 -26.60 -3.29
C LYS A 72 -22.06 -27.76 -4.20
N LEU A 73 -21.19 -28.74 -4.34
CA LEU A 73 -21.48 -29.94 -5.13
C LEU A 73 -22.70 -30.70 -4.58
N ALA A 74 -22.75 -30.90 -3.27
CA ALA A 74 -23.89 -31.53 -2.63
C ALA A 74 -25.20 -30.76 -2.86
N GLN A 75 -25.15 -29.42 -2.81
CA GLN A 75 -26.29 -28.56 -3.10
C GLN A 75 -26.79 -28.73 -4.55
N LEU A 76 -25.85 -28.73 -5.53
CA LEU A 76 -26.18 -28.90 -6.94
C LEU A 76 -26.77 -30.29 -7.22
N GLN A 77 -26.18 -31.34 -6.64
CA GLN A 77 -26.69 -32.72 -6.77
C GLN A 77 -28.09 -32.89 -6.18
N ALA A 78 -28.38 -32.18 -5.09
CA ALA A 78 -29.71 -32.19 -4.47
C ALA A 78 -30.73 -31.39 -5.27
N ALA A 79 -30.34 -30.27 -5.83
CA ALA A 79 -31.22 -29.39 -6.61
C ALA A 79 -31.50 -29.92 -8.02
N GLU A 80 -30.54 -30.58 -8.64
CA GLU A 80 -30.58 -31.04 -10.02
C GLU A 80 -30.05 -32.48 -10.17
N PRO A 81 -30.75 -33.49 -9.57
CA PRO A 81 -30.24 -34.86 -9.50
C PRO A 81 -30.06 -35.53 -10.88
N ASP A 82 -30.81 -35.10 -11.86
CA ASP A 82 -30.78 -35.67 -13.22
C ASP A 82 -29.58 -35.15 -14.05
N LYS A 83 -28.88 -34.09 -13.59
CA LYS A 83 -27.70 -33.55 -14.30
C LYS A 83 -26.42 -34.31 -14.04
N GLY A 84 -26.38 -35.14 -12.99
CA GLY A 84 -25.19 -35.92 -12.65
C GLY A 84 -23.94 -35.06 -12.35
N TRP A 85 -24.11 -33.98 -11.57
CA TRP A 85 -23.04 -33.07 -11.18
C TRP A 85 -21.85 -33.81 -10.56
N THR A 86 -20.67 -33.53 -11.09
CA THR A 86 -19.37 -33.94 -10.57
C THR A 86 -18.58 -32.69 -10.19
N GLU A 87 -17.48 -32.87 -9.44
CA GLU A 87 -16.57 -31.79 -9.11
C GLU A 87 -16.03 -31.11 -10.38
N GLU A 88 -15.62 -31.89 -11.40
CA GLU A 88 -15.14 -31.38 -12.68
C GLU A 88 -16.18 -30.52 -13.39
N SER A 89 -17.43 -31.00 -13.53
CA SER A 89 -18.49 -30.25 -14.19
C SER A 89 -18.89 -28.99 -13.42
N MET A 90 -18.79 -29.00 -12.10
CA MET A 90 -18.99 -27.81 -11.27
C MET A 90 -17.87 -26.78 -11.45
N LEU A 91 -16.61 -27.22 -11.51
CA LEU A 91 -15.47 -26.34 -11.78
C LEU A 91 -15.56 -25.71 -13.17
N ASP A 92 -15.98 -26.48 -14.17
CA ASP A 92 -16.19 -25.97 -15.52
C ASP A 92 -17.31 -24.91 -15.54
N ALA A 93 -18.38 -25.11 -14.80
CA ALA A 93 -19.45 -24.13 -14.68
C ALA A 93 -18.99 -22.82 -14.01
N PHE A 94 -18.10 -22.89 -13.02
CA PHE A 94 -17.48 -21.69 -12.44
C PHE A 94 -16.59 -20.96 -13.46
N LYS A 95 -15.79 -21.69 -14.23
CA LYS A 95 -14.98 -21.11 -15.32
C LYS A 95 -15.82 -20.44 -16.38
N GLU A 96 -16.90 -21.10 -16.84
CA GLU A 96 -17.82 -20.53 -17.83
C GLU A 96 -18.52 -19.26 -17.31
N ALA A 97 -18.82 -19.21 -16.01
CA ALA A 97 -19.40 -18.04 -15.37
C ALA A 97 -18.37 -16.91 -15.11
N GLY A 98 -17.08 -17.15 -15.34
CA GLY A 98 -16.00 -16.20 -15.03
C GLY A 98 -15.84 -15.94 -13.53
N LEU A 99 -16.19 -16.91 -12.70
CA LEU A 99 -16.14 -16.81 -11.24
C LEU A 99 -15.15 -17.83 -10.67
N ASN A 100 -14.44 -17.44 -9.63
CA ASN A 100 -13.75 -18.38 -8.77
C ASN A 100 -14.63 -18.73 -7.55
N PRO A 101 -14.29 -19.79 -6.79
CA PRO A 101 -15.08 -20.23 -5.63
C PRO A 101 -15.29 -19.15 -4.58
N LEU A 102 -14.27 -18.34 -4.34
CA LEU A 102 -14.30 -17.26 -3.37
C LEU A 102 -15.21 -16.11 -3.82
N GLU A 103 -15.21 -15.79 -5.12
CA GLU A 103 -16.09 -14.80 -5.71
C GLU A 103 -17.52 -15.32 -5.74
N HIS A 104 -17.72 -16.58 -6.11
CA HIS A 104 -19.05 -17.20 -6.08
C HIS A 104 -19.62 -17.18 -4.65
N TYR A 105 -18.84 -17.56 -3.65
CA TYR A 105 -19.29 -17.51 -2.27
C TYR A 105 -19.65 -16.08 -1.84
N ALA A 106 -18.82 -15.10 -2.20
CA ALA A 106 -19.06 -13.70 -1.83
C ALA A 106 -20.32 -13.11 -2.49
N GLN A 107 -20.64 -13.54 -3.72
CA GLN A 107 -21.74 -13.01 -4.49
C GLN A 107 -23.05 -13.78 -4.26
N TYR A 108 -22.98 -15.08 -4.11
CA TYR A 108 -24.17 -15.96 -4.10
C TYR A 108 -24.19 -16.93 -2.92
N GLY A 109 -23.04 -17.54 -2.58
CA GLY A 109 -22.98 -18.66 -1.65
C GLY A 109 -23.53 -18.35 -0.26
N LYS A 110 -23.40 -17.11 0.20
CA LYS A 110 -23.99 -16.65 1.48
C LYS A 110 -25.51 -16.67 1.43
N ASP A 111 -26.09 -16.17 0.36
CA ASP A 111 -27.55 -16.09 0.17
C ASP A 111 -28.15 -17.48 -0.14
N GLU A 112 -27.34 -18.37 -0.70
CA GLU A 112 -27.70 -19.78 -0.90
C GLU A 112 -27.64 -20.61 0.39
N GLY A 113 -27.21 -20.01 1.51
CA GLY A 113 -27.10 -20.68 2.80
C GLY A 113 -25.90 -21.63 2.92
N LEU A 114 -24.92 -21.50 2.01
CA LEU A 114 -23.68 -22.25 2.11
C LEU A 114 -22.81 -21.71 3.24
N SER A 115 -22.48 -22.57 4.17
CA SER A 115 -21.54 -22.28 5.25
C SER A 115 -20.14 -22.62 4.78
N VAL A 116 -19.22 -21.69 4.94
CA VAL A 116 -17.79 -21.95 4.76
C VAL A 116 -17.14 -21.92 6.13
N PRO A 117 -16.74 -23.07 6.67
CA PRO A 117 -15.96 -23.08 7.88
C PRO A 117 -14.58 -22.47 7.62
N PRO A 118 -13.95 -21.86 8.65
CA PRO A 118 -12.53 -21.55 8.57
C PRO A 118 -11.74 -22.85 8.45
N VAL A 119 -10.56 -22.78 7.85
CA VAL A 119 -9.62 -23.89 7.78
C VAL A 119 -9.41 -24.46 9.19
N PRO A 120 -9.43 -25.79 9.40
CA PRO A 120 -9.17 -26.40 10.70
C PRO A 120 -7.86 -25.91 11.32
N SER A 121 -7.81 -25.82 12.64
CA SER A 121 -6.66 -25.21 13.34
C SER A 121 -5.35 -25.97 13.16
N ASP A 122 -5.42 -27.27 12.89
CA ASP A 122 -4.32 -28.17 12.60
C ASP A 122 -3.85 -28.11 11.14
N GLU A 123 -4.67 -27.55 10.26
CA GLU A 123 -4.36 -27.32 8.84
C GLU A 123 -4.05 -25.84 8.54
N ARG A 124 -4.18 -24.97 9.52
CA ARG A 124 -3.88 -23.55 9.34
C ARG A 124 -2.40 -23.32 9.14
N VAL A 125 -2.09 -22.59 8.10
CA VAL A 125 -0.75 -22.07 7.88
C VAL A 125 -0.57 -20.80 8.73
N VAL A 126 0.37 -20.82 9.65
CA VAL A 126 0.76 -19.65 10.45
C VAL A 126 2.06 -19.11 9.85
N THR A 127 2.04 -17.88 9.41
CA THR A 127 3.21 -17.23 8.85
C THR A 127 3.30 -15.78 9.35
N ASP A 128 4.51 -15.32 9.58
CA ASP A 128 4.89 -13.94 9.81
C ASP A 128 5.55 -13.32 8.56
N PHE A 129 5.51 -14.06 7.45
CA PHE A 129 6.05 -13.58 6.18
C PHE A 129 5.31 -12.32 5.71
N ASP A 130 6.05 -11.28 5.43
CA ASP A 130 5.55 -10.07 4.76
C ASP A 130 5.73 -10.21 3.23
N PRO A 131 4.65 -10.50 2.49
CA PRO A 131 4.73 -10.69 1.03
C PRO A 131 5.09 -9.40 0.29
N TYR A 132 5.03 -8.26 0.96
CA TYR A 132 5.41 -6.97 0.41
C TYR A 132 6.87 -6.60 0.71
N THR A 133 7.57 -7.41 1.52
CA THR A 133 9.02 -7.26 1.61
C THR A 133 9.63 -7.76 0.30
N PRO A 134 10.20 -6.91 -0.53
CA PRO A 134 10.69 -7.33 -1.83
C PRO A 134 11.80 -8.36 -1.65
N SER A 135 11.71 -9.48 -2.39
CA SER A 135 12.77 -10.50 -2.48
C SER A 135 14.04 -9.93 -3.13
N ASN A 136 13.89 -8.84 -3.84
CA ASN A 136 14.94 -7.98 -4.34
C ASN A 136 14.62 -6.57 -3.84
N PRO A 137 15.24 -6.10 -2.74
CA PRO A 137 15.01 -4.76 -2.25
C PRO A 137 15.30 -3.76 -3.37
N GLY A 138 14.50 -2.72 -3.46
CA GLY A 138 14.73 -1.62 -4.38
C GLY A 138 16.10 -0.97 -4.17
N GLU A 139 16.46 -0.07 -5.05
CA GLU A 139 17.69 0.67 -4.96
C GLU A 139 17.55 1.85 -4.00
N THR A 140 18.68 2.30 -3.49
CA THR A 140 18.76 3.54 -2.71
C THR A 140 19.49 4.59 -3.54
N PHE A 141 18.74 5.62 -3.90
CA PHE A 141 19.26 6.79 -4.60
C PHE A 141 19.56 7.92 -3.62
N THR A 142 20.61 8.65 -3.86
CA THR A 142 20.91 9.87 -3.09
C THR A 142 21.04 11.03 -4.07
N LEU A 143 20.18 12.03 -3.91
CA LEU A 143 20.21 13.23 -4.74
C LEU A 143 21.51 14.02 -4.53
N THR A 144 21.95 14.68 -5.58
CA THR A 144 23.16 15.47 -5.61
C THR A 144 22.86 16.97 -5.54
N THR A 145 23.89 17.80 -5.43
CA THR A 145 23.69 19.27 -5.48
C THR A 145 23.41 19.82 -6.90
N GLY A 146 23.52 18.96 -7.92
CA GLY A 146 23.16 19.29 -9.30
C GLY A 146 21.70 18.98 -9.62
N THR A 147 21.35 19.03 -10.89
CA THR A 147 20.06 18.54 -11.36
C THR A 147 20.15 17.04 -11.54
N ASP A 148 19.28 16.30 -10.87
CA ASP A 148 19.21 14.85 -10.90
C ASP A 148 18.12 14.36 -11.84
N HIS A 149 18.38 13.23 -12.49
CA HIS A 149 17.40 12.46 -13.27
C HIS A 149 17.39 11.03 -12.72
N ILE A 150 16.47 10.76 -11.81
CA ILE A 150 16.30 9.43 -11.21
C ILE A 150 15.19 8.68 -11.94
N THR A 151 15.48 7.45 -12.31
CA THR A 151 14.48 6.45 -12.66
C THR A 151 14.70 5.26 -11.76
N GLY A 152 13.72 4.92 -10.97
CA GLY A 152 13.71 3.81 -10.04
C GLY A 152 13.70 2.45 -10.75
N THR A 153 13.56 1.43 -9.96
CA THR A 153 13.45 0.02 -10.39
C THR A 153 11.98 -0.41 -10.43
N ALA A 154 11.71 -1.69 -10.52
CA ALA A 154 10.37 -2.25 -10.36
C ALA A 154 10.09 -2.70 -8.90
N ASN A 155 10.91 -2.26 -7.94
CA ASN A 155 10.83 -2.61 -6.52
C ASN A 155 10.75 -1.35 -5.67
N ASP A 156 10.45 -1.50 -4.39
CA ASP A 156 10.30 -0.39 -3.45
C ASP A 156 11.63 0.36 -3.23
N ASP A 157 11.81 1.47 -3.92
CA ASP A 157 13.02 2.26 -3.93
C ASP A 157 13.02 3.34 -2.81
N VAL A 158 14.20 3.73 -2.42
CA VAL A 158 14.41 4.81 -1.44
C VAL A 158 15.22 5.93 -2.08
N ILE A 159 14.65 7.12 -2.15
CA ILE A 159 15.32 8.32 -2.63
C ILE A 159 15.59 9.24 -1.43
N ASN A 160 16.84 9.66 -1.24
CA ASN A 160 17.23 10.54 -0.15
C ASN A 160 17.65 11.90 -0.68
N GLY A 161 17.09 12.97 -0.10
CA GLY A 161 17.37 14.34 -0.47
C GLY A 161 17.40 15.30 0.72
N VAL A 162 17.98 16.47 0.49
CA VAL A 162 18.07 17.55 1.47
C VAL A 162 17.48 18.82 0.87
N ALA A 163 16.41 19.34 1.48
CA ALA A 163 15.96 20.69 1.23
C ALA A 163 16.75 21.67 2.09
N SER A 164 17.62 22.49 1.49
CA SER A 164 18.46 23.43 2.21
C SER A 164 18.38 24.83 1.60
N SER A 165 18.50 25.85 2.47
CA SER A 165 18.69 27.24 2.03
C SER A 165 20.12 27.52 1.54
N LEU A 166 21.08 26.66 1.89
CA LEU A 166 22.45 26.72 1.41
C LEU A 166 22.59 25.84 0.16
N THR A 167 23.00 26.45 -0.95
CA THR A 167 23.13 25.75 -2.24
C THR A 167 24.14 24.59 -2.18
N ALA A 168 25.17 24.70 -1.33
CA ALA A 168 26.18 23.67 -1.16
C ALA A 168 25.64 22.39 -0.47
N ASP A 169 24.56 22.52 0.29
CA ASP A 169 23.97 21.41 1.07
C ASP A 169 22.62 20.97 0.48
N ARG A 170 22.07 21.75 -0.46
CA ARG A 170 20.79 21.43 -1.08
C ARG A 170 20.96 20.38 -2.16
N THR A 171 20.32 19.24 -1.98
CA THR A 171 20.34 18.16 -2.96
C THR A 171 18.96 17.89 -3.59
N LEU A 172 17.86 18.31 -2.95
CA LEU A 172 16.55 18.34 -3.60
C LEU A 172 16.36 19.70 -4.28
N ASN A 173 16.43 19.71 -5.60
CA ASN A 173 16.35 20.91 -6.42
C ASN A 173 15.02 20.95 -7.18
N SER A 174 14.58 22.16 -7.55
CA SER A 174 13.32 22.39 -8.30
C SER A 174 13.35 21.91 -9.76
N GLU A 175 14.52 21.57 -10.26
CA GLU A 175 14.79 21.07 -11.60
C GLU A 175 14.97 19.55 -11.67
N ASP A 176 15.00 18.85 -10.52
CA ASP A 176 15.19 17.40 -10.49
C ASP A 176 13.97 16.69 -11.12
N VAL A 177 14.24 15.60 -11.81
CA VAL A 177 13.25 14.70 -12.37
C VAL A 177 13.37 13.37 -11.67
N ILE A 178 12.33 12.99 -10.94
CA ILE A 178 12.30 11.78 -10.13
C ILE A 178 11.10 10.95 -10.60
N ASP A 179 11.38 9.73 -11.01
CA ASP A 179 10.40 8.72 -11.39
C ASP A 179 10.70 7.46 -10.57
N GLY A 180 9.82 7.10 -9.63
CA GLY A 180 9.97 5.91 -8.80
C GLY A 180 9.82 4.61 -9.61
N ALA A 181 9.17 4.67 -10.78
CA ALA A 181 8.80 3.57 -11.66
C ALA A 181 7.69 2.69 -11.07
N GLU A 182 7.90 1.37 -10.95
CA GLU A 182 6.96 0.46 -10.28
C GLU A 182 7.47 0.17 -8.86
N GLY A 183 6.58 -0.07 -7.93
CA GLY A 183 6.95 -0.34 -6.55
C GLY A 183 6.11 0.48 -5.57
N ASN A 184 6.60 0.61 -4.36
CA ASN A 184 6.03 1.49 -3.35
C ASN A 184 7.15 2.36 -2.76
N ASP A 185 7.49 3.38 -3.53
CA ASP A 185 8.71 4.14 -3.40
C ASP A 185 8.63 5.21 -2.32
N THR A 186 9.77 5.54 -1.76
CA THR A 186 9.85 6.49 -0.64
C THR A 186 10.87 7.59 -0.93
N LEU A 187 10.43 8.85 -0.92
CA LEU A 187 11.32 10.01 -0.83
C LEU A 187 11.49 10.44 0.62
N ASN A 188 12.72 10.38 1.13
CA ASN A 188 13.11 10.95 2.42
C ASN A 188 13.76 12.32 2.23
N VAL A 189 13.25 13.34 2.90
CA VAL A 189 13.78 14.71 2.82
C VAL A 189 14.20 15.22 4.20
N ALA A 190 15.48 15.53 4.35
CA ALA A 190 15.93 16.29 5.50
C ALA A 190 15.65 17.80 5.28
N MET A 191 14.80 18.36 6.14
CA MET A 191 14.30 19.74 6.01
C MET A 191 15.23 20.75 6.71
N GLN A 192 16.36 21.08 6.10
CA GLN A 192 17.28 22.14 6.56
C GLN A 192 16.91 23.53 6.01
N GLY A 193 16.04 23.58 5.02
CA GLY A 193 15.46 24.76 4.41
C GLY A 193 14.05 24.50 3.91
N ASN A 194 13.44 25.48 3.24
CA ASN A 194 12.15 25.33 2.59
C ASN A 194 12.36 24.72 1.19
N PHE A 195 11.39 23.93 0.75
CA PHE A 195 11.26 23.49 -0.64
C PHE A 195 10.02 24.14 -1.26
N SER A 196 10.18 24.84 -2.38
CA SER A 196 9.09 25.61 -3.03
C SER A 196 8.40 24.83 -4.16
N GLY A 197 8.64 23.51 -4.24
CA GLY A 197 8.11 22.64 -5.28
C GLY A 197 8.99 22.60 -6.53
N PHE A 198 8.64 21.70 -7.43
CA PHE A 198 9.29 21.58 -8.73
C PHE A 198 8.80 22.70 -9.68
N THR A 199 9.70 23.22 -10.49
CA THR A 199 9.41 24.29 -11.48
C THR A 199 9.56 23.81 -12.90
N THR A 200 10.66 23.15 -13.22
CA THR A 200 10.94 22.49 -14.51
C THR A 200 11.18 21.00 -14.34
N GLY A 201 11.40 20.55 -13.10
CA GLY A 201 11.43 19.15 -12.70
C GLY A 201 10.04 18.62 -12.34
N SER A 202 10.02 17.37 -11.88
CA SER A 202 8.81 16.67 -11.44
C SER A 202 9.16 15.48 -10.55
N MET A 203 8.16 15.01 -9.79
CA MET A 203 8.22 13.72 -9.12
C MET A 203 6.93 12.94 -9.42
N THR A 204 7.08 11.72 -9.90
CA THR A 204 6.02 10.79 -10.27
C THR A 204 6.32 9.39 -9.75
N ASN A 205 5.29 8.55 -9.57
CA ASN A 205 5.44 7.16 -9.16
C ASN A 205 6.28 7.02 -7.87
N VAL A 206 6.03 7.88 -6.90
CA VAL A 206 6.58 7.80 -5.54
C VAL A 206 5.40 7.91 -4.57
N GLU A 207 5.10 6.86 -3.85
CA GLU A 207 3.89 6.74 -3.04
C GLU A 207 4.03 7.35 -1.66
N LYS A 208 5.24 7.43 -1.16
CA LYS A 208 5.53 7.90 0.21
C LYS A 208 6.53 9.03 0.22
N VAL A 209 6.24 10.06 1.01
CA VAL A 209 7.19 11.14 1.29
C VAL A 209 7.33 11.33 2.78
N VAL A 210 8.57 11.30 3.27
CA VAL A 210 8.92 11.52 4.67
C VAL A 210 9.72 12.81 4.79
N LEU A 211 9.16 13.80 5.47
CA LEU A 211 9.77 15.11 5.69
C LEU A 211 10.24 15.21 7.13
N THR A 212 11.53 15.27 7.36
CA THR A 212 12.11 15.30 8.72
C THR A 212 12.76 16.64 9.01
N ASN A 213 12.28 17.35 10.03
CA ASN A 213 12.85 18.60 10.51
C ASN A 213 13.48 18.42 11.90
N GLU A 214 14.77 18.28 11.94
CA GLU A 214 15.55 18.20 13.19
C GLU A 214 15.99 19.58 13.73
N GLY A 215 15.78 20.62 12.93
CA GLY A 215 16.12 21.99 13.27
C GLY A 215 15.16 22.62 14.29
N ASN A 216 15.47 23.81 14.72
CA ASN A 216 14.67 24.59 15.67
C ASN A 216 13.76 25.65 15.00
N ILE A 217 13.71 25.66 13.68
CA ILE A 217 12.91 26.61 12.87
C ILE A 217 11.94 25.80 12.01
N ALA A 218 10.67 26.19 12.01
CA ALA A 218 9.67 25.58 11.15
C ALA A 218 10.06 25.68 9.66
N ARG A 219 9.80 24.62 8.91
CA ARG A 219 10.10 24.52 7.47
C ARG A 219 8.84 24.25 6.68
N SER A 220 8.82 24.73 5.44
CA SER A 220 7.70 24.48 4.50
C SER A 220 8.17 23.66 3.32
N PHE A 221 7.35 22.71 2.94
CA PHE A 221 7.51 21.85 1.77
C PHE A 221 6.29 22.02 0.86
N SER A 222 6.50 22.45 -0.38
CA SER A 222 5.44 22.57 -1.38
C SER A 222 5.38 21.29 -2.22
N ALA A 223 4.19 20.70 -2.31
CA ALA A 223 3.91 19.54 -3.15
C ALA A 223 3.69 19.87 -4.63
N LYS A 224 3.99 21.09 -5.05
CA LYS A 224 3.86 21.50 -6.44
C LYS A 224 4.79 20.70 -7.36
N GLY A 225 4.23 20.11 -8.43
CA GLY A 225 4.98 19.26 -9.38
C GLY A 225 5.24 17.86 -8.87
N ILE A 226 4.46 17.42 -7.87
CA ILE A 226 4.51 16.10 -7.28
C ILE A 226 3.17 15.41 -7.52
N ASP A 227 3.20 14.23 -8.14
CA ASP A 227 2.03 13.42 -8.43
C ASP A 227 2.22 11.99 -7.92
N GLY A 228 1.11 11.33 -7.52
CA GLY A 228 1.11 9.92 -7.13
C GLY A 228 1.30 9.66 -5.62
N VAL A 229 1.73 10.64 -4.84
CA VAL A 229 1.95 10.43 -3.40
C VAL A 229 0.62 10.21 -2.66
N ASN A 230 0.50 9.05 -2.05
CA ASN A 230 -0.66 8.68 -1.24
C ASN A 230 -0.41 8.80 0.28
N THR A 231 0.85 8.83 0.72
CA THR A 231 1.22 8.90 2.14
C THR A 231 2.32 9.94 2.38
N TRP A 232 2.00 10.92 3.20
CA TRP A 232 2.93 11.94 3.68
C TRP A 232 3.21 11.72 5.16
N THR A 233 4.47 11.78 5.57
CA THR A 233 4.87 11.74 6.98
C THR A 233 5.64 13.03 7.32
N LEU A 234 5.06 13.82 8.21
CA LEU A 234 5.68 15.03 8.74
C LEU A 234 6.31 14.70 10.09
N ASN A 235 7.63 14.59 10.09
CA ASN A 235 8.39 14.17 11.27
C ASN A 235 9.00 15.42 11.96
N ASP A 236 8.26 15.96 12.90
CA ASP A 236 8.55 17.20 13.62
C ASP A 236 9.49 16.92 14.83
N THR A 237 10.68 16.40 14.60
CA THR A 237 11.61 16.03 15.68
C THR A 237 12.21 17.25 16.38
N GLY A 238 12.42 18.35 15.66
CA GLY A 238 12.96 19.61 16.17
C GLY A 238 11.96 20.75 16.12
N ALA A 239 11.39 21.03 14.95
CA ALA A 239 10.38 22.05 14.73
C ALA A 239 9.39 21.59 13.66
N ALA A 240 8.26 22.30 13.52
CA ALA A 240 7.18 21.96 12.61
C ALA A 240 7.61 21.85 11.14
N VAL A 241 6.97 20.94 10.43
CA VAL A 241 6.97 20.86 8.95
C VAL A 241 5.61 21.28 8.44
N ASN A 242 5.55 22.30 7.59
CA ASN A 242 4.34 22.72 6.90
C ASN A 242 4.31 22.12 5.50
N LEU A 243 3.29 21.36 5.19
CA LEU A 243 3.05 20.80 3.87
C LEU A 243 2.06 21.70 3.13
N THR A 244 2.41 22.15 1.92
CA THR A 244 1.57 23.04 1.13
C THR A 244 1.35 22.52 -0.29
N ASP A 245 0.36 23.08 -0.97
CA ASP A 245 0.06 22.84 -2.37
C ASP A 245 -0.25 21.39 -2.73
N LEU A 246 -0.86 20.64 -1.81
CA LEU A 246 -1.39 19.32 -2.13
C LEU A 246 -2.40 19.41 -3.26
N SER A 247 -2.17 18.69 -4.35
CA SER A 247 -2.96 18.75 -5.59
C SER A 247 -4.13 17.77 -5.61
N ALA A 248 -4.17 16.82 -4.69
CA ALA A 248 -5.22 15.80 -4.61
C ALA A 248 -5.75 15.63 -3.18
N ALA A 249 -7.07 15.46 -3.05
CA ALA A 249 -7.72 14.93 -1.86
C ALA A 249 -7.54 13.40 -1.79
N GLY A 250 -7.73 12.81 -0.60
CA GLY A 250 -7.63 11.36 -0.39
C GLY A 250 -6.28 10.87 0.12
N ALA A 251 -5.30 11.75 0.24
CA ALA A 251 -4.00 11.38 0.80
C ALA A 251 -4.09 11.08 2.30
N THR A 252 -3.17 10.25 2.78
CA THR A 252 -2.90 10.07 4.21
C THR A 252 -1.76 10.99 4.62
N VAL A 253 -1.97 11.79 5.68
CA VAL A 253 -0.92 12.62 6.27
C VAL A 253 -0.70 12.22 7.72
N ASN A 254 0.49 11.72 8.02
CA ASN A 254 0.92 11.36 9.36
C ASN A 254 1.77 12.49 9.95
N VAL A 255 1.38 13.01 11.10
CA VAL A 255 2.16 14.02 11.84
C VAL A 255 2.73 13.37 13.09
N GLN A 256 4.04 13.45 13.25
CA GLN A 256 4.77 12.81 14.35
C GLN A 256 5.61 13.82 15.10
N GLY A 257 5.52 13.77 16.42
CA GLY A 257 6.48 14.43 17.32
C GLY A 257 6.45 15.95 17.32
N LEU A 258 5.29 16.59 17.15
CA LEU A 258 5.13 18.05 17.12
C LEU A 258 5.70 18.72 18.39
N LYS A 259 6.90 19.33 18.29
CA LYS A 259 7.61 19.94 19.41
C LYS A 259 7.50 21.45 19.47
N ALA A 260 7.47 22.13 18.36
CA ALA A 260 7.55 23.59 18.30
C ALA A 260 6.55 24.20 17.29
N GLY A 261 5.49 24.77 17.80
CA GLY A 261 4.50 25.50 17.01
C GLY A 261 3.50 24.61 16.26
N PRO A 262 2.56 25.22 15.56
CA PRO A 262 1.58 24.49 14.76
C PRO A 262 2.22 23.96 13.48
N THR A 263 1.79 22.76 13.07
CA THR A 263 2.02 22.20 11.73
C THR A 263 0.82 22.53 10.87
N SER A 264 1.03 22.90 9.62
CA SER A 264 -0.04 23.17 8.65
C SER A 264 0.00 22.19 7.47
N ILE A 265 -1.19 21.78 7.03
CA ILE A 265 -1.42 20.98 5.83
C ILE A 265 -2.30 21.81 4.91
N GLY A 266 -1.79 22.17 3.72
CA GLY A 266 -2.45 23.06 2.77
C GLY A 266 -2.74 22.38 1.44
N PHE A 267 -3.96 22.50 0.98
CA PHE A 267 -4.41 22.02 -0.33
C PHE A 267 -4.51 23.16 -1.34
N THR A 268 -4.32 22.84 -2.61
CA THR A 268 -4.69 23.77 -3.69
C THR A 268 -6.22 23.88 -3.76
N ALA A 269 -6.72 25.01 -4.31
CA ALA A 269 -8.16 25.18 -4.49
C ALA A 269 -8.79 24.13 -5.39
N ASP A 270 -8.02 23.59 -6.35
CA ASP A 270 -8.49 22.56 -7.28
C ASP A 270 -8.62 21.19 -6.63
N ALA A 271 -7.78 20.89 -5.64
CA ALA A 271 -7.78 19.61 -4.92
C ALA A 271 -9.06 19.38 -4.08
N VAL A 272 -9.73 20.47 -3.69
CA VAL A 272 -10.89 20.45 -2.75
C VAL A 272 -12.14 21.06 -3.37
N LYS A 273 -12.33 20.86 -4.67
CA LYS A 273 -13.54 21.33 -5.40
C LYS A 273 -14.69 20.32 -5.40
N GLY A 274 -14.41 19.07 -4.99
CA GLY A 274 -15.38 17.99 -4.99
C GLY A 274 -16.39 18.07 -3.83
N ASP A 275 -17.40 17.23 -3.90
CA ASP A 275 -18.40 17.08 -2.82
C ASP A 275 -18.01 15.95 -1.84
N ASN A 276 -16.94 15.20 -2.12
CA ASN A 276 -16.50 14.02 -1.37
C ASN A 276 -14.99 14.03 -1.12
N ASP A 277 -14.43 15.21 -0.85
CA ASP A 277 -13.02 15.32 -0.54
C ASP A 277 -12.73 14.69 0.84
N SER A 278 -11.62 13.99 0.95
CA SER A 278 -11.23 13.32 2.20
C SER A 278 -9.75 13.50 2.49
N LEU A 279 -9.40 13.51 3.77
CA LEU A 279 -8.03 13.45 4.27
C LEU A 279 -7.99 12.47 5.42
N THR A 280 -7.08 11.50 5.36
CA THR A 280 -6.77 10.66 6.51
C THR A 280 -5.63 11.30 7.30
N LEU A 281 -5.88 11.64 8.57
CA LEU A 281 -4.90 12.26 9.44
C LEU A 281 -4.47 11.29 10.55
N GLY A 282 -3.20 10.87 10.52
CA GLY A 282 -2.54 10.12 11.58
C GLY A 282 -1.80 11.06 12.53
N LEU A 283 -2.03 10.94 13.84
CA LEU A 283 -1.36 11.77 14.86
C LEU A 283 -0.61 10.88 15.85
N ASN A 284 0.70 11.10 15.97
CA ASN A 284 1.55 10.38 16.92
C ASN A 284 2.41 11.37 17.73
N ASN A 285 2.26 11.37 19.04
CA ASN A 285 2.92 12.31 19.96
C ASN A 285 2.68 13.81 19.66
N VAL A 286 1.55 14.13 19.04
CA VAL A 286 1.14 15.49 18.72
C VAL A 286 0.45 16.12 19.94
N GLY A 287 0.80 17.38 20.23
CA GLY A 287 0.12 18.16 21.27
C GLY A 287 0.51 17.83 22.71
N THR A 288 1.60 17.06 22.93
CA THR A 288 2.13 16.87 24.29
C THR A 288 2.70 18.18 24.83
N ALA A 289 1.96 18.85 25.70
CA ALA A 289 2.45 20.02 26.42
C ALA A 289 3.44 19.58 27.52
N LYS A 290 4.61 20.25 27.58
CA LYS A 290 5.44 20.24 28.80
C LYS A 290 4.96 21.33 29.74
N ASP A 291 5.10 21.12 31.05
CA ASP A 291 4.84 22.18 32.03
C ASP A 291 5.62 23.46 31.65
N GLY A 292 4.89 24.57 31.45
CA GLY A 292 5.43 25.85 31.02
C GLY A 292 5.31 26.18 29.52
N ASP A 293 4.76 25.30 28.70
CA ASP A 293 4.46 25.60 27.27
C ASP A 293 3.28 26.60 27.20
N THR A 294 3.55 27.78 26.63
CA THR A 294 2.55 28.84 26.40
C THR A 294 1.96 28.83 24.98
N ALA A 295 2.52 28.05 24.07
CA ALA A 295 2.08 27.98 22.66
C ALA A 295 1.19 26.75 22.42
N ALA A 296 0.05 26.98 21.76
CA ALA A 296 -0.81 25.89 21.32
C ALA A 296 -0.10 25.08 20.23
N LYS A 297 -0.03 23.76 20.44
CA LYS A 297 0.48 22.79 19.47
C LYS A 297 -0.71 22.13 18.81
N HIS A 298 -0.92 22.42 17.53
CA HIS A 298 -2.06 21.89 16.77
C HIS A 298 -1.67 21.66 15.33
N VAL A 299 -2.43 20.84 14.65
CA VAL A 299 -2.38 20.69 13.19
C VAL A 299 -3.46 21.55 12.58
N ALA A 300 -3.11 22.44 11.68
CA ALA A 300 -4.05 23.26 10.94
C ALA A 300 -4.18 22.74 9.50
N ILE A 301 -5.41 22.54 9.06
CA ILE A 301 -5.71 22.14 7.68
C ILE A 301 -6.28 23.38 6.97
N THR A 302 -5.74 23.68 5.80
CA THR A 302 -6.13 24.86 5.02
C THR A 302 -6.31 24.51 3.55
N ALA A 303 -7.18 25.24 2.87
CA ALA A 303 -7.30 25.21 1.42
C ALA A 303 -7.00 26.59 0.87
N ASN A 304 -6.02 26.70 -0.02
CA ASN A 304 -5.61 27.97 -0.61
C ASN A 304 -6.59 28.40 -1.70
N GLY A 305 -7.23 29.58 -1.51
CA GLY A 305 -7.97 30.28 -2.56
C GLY A 305 -9.43 29.84 -2.75
N SER A 306 -10.00 29.08 -1.83
CA SER A 306 -11.41 28.69 -1.90
C SER A 306 -12.26 29.49 -0.89
N GLU A 307 -13.12 30.40 -1.40
CA GLU A 307 -14.22 30.95 -0.60
C GLU A 307 -15.32 29.89 -0.29
N ASN A 308 -15.16 28.68 -0.82
CA ASN A 308 -16.13 27.59 -0.74
C ASN A 308 -15.60 26.35 -0.03
N CYS A 309 -14.56 26.45 0.78
CA CYS A 309 -14.20 25.37 1.68
C CYS A 309 -15.32 25.22 2.71
N LYS A 310 -16.30 24.37 2.42
CA LYS A 310 -17.25 23.88 3.40
C LYS A 310 -16.47 22.99 4.36
N GLU A 311 -16.63 23.22 5.64
CA GLU A 311 -15.93 22.55 6.74
C GLU A 311 -15.60 21.08 6.44
N LEU A 312 -14.31 20.76 6.62
CA LEU A 312 -13.83 19.36 6.71
C LEU A 312 -14.32 18.72 8.01
#